data_b985ab6ca4b27bea2603baaf637e9a9b
#
_entry.id   b985ab6ca4b27bea2603baaf637e9a9b
#
_cell.length_a   1.000
_cell.length_b   1.000
_cell.length_c   1.000
_cell.angle_alpha   90.00
_cell.angle_beta   90.00
_cell.angle_gamma   90.00
#
_symmetry.space_group_name_H-M   'P 1'
#
loop_
_entity.id
_entity.type
_entity.pdbx_description
1 polymer ?
#
loop_
_entity_poly.entity_id
_entity_poly.type
_entity_poly.pdbx_seq_one_letter_code
_entity_poly.pdbx_strand_id
1 'polypeptide(L)'
;HAANLFTRLENLRSELCYAPPYSSAKDPVNILGMHADNILKGFVKPAYFEDIKDSVLVDVRPAADYANETIDGALNIPTPELRSRCDELPKDKKVILFCNTGFQSYVASRILLQRGFNNVYSLTAGIELYKELVKNQKALAAETAATVV
;
A
#
# COMPACT_ATOMS: atom_id res chain seq x y z
N HIS A 1 21.55 -10.52 8.83
CA HIS A 1 20.29 -11.30 8.87
C HIS A 1 19.30 -10.93 7.75
N ALA A 2 19.12 -9.65 7.39
CA ALA A 2 18.26 -9.23 6.30
C ALA A 2 18.71 -9.80 4.94
N ALA A 3 20.00 -9.70 4.60
CA ALA A 3 20.54 -10.22 3.35
C ALA A 3 20.25 -11.72 3.13
N ASN A 4 20.27 -12.51 4.22
CA ASN A 4 20.00 -13.94 4.16
C ASN A 4 18.51 -14.28 3.93
N LEU A 5 17.60 -13.42 4.42
CA LEU A 5 16.17 -13.54 4.15
C LEU A 5 15.87 -13.23 2.67
N PHE A 6 16.54 -12.23 2.11
CA PHE A 6 16.34 -11.81 0.73
C PHE A 6 16.91 -12.82 -0.28
N THR A 7 18.06 -13.43 -0.01
CA THR A 7 18.58 -14.54 -0.82
C THR A 7 17.61 -15.73 -0.84
N ARG A 8 16.91 -15.98 0.27
CA ARG A 8 15.84 -16.99 0.33
C ARG A 8 14.59 -16.58 -0.45
N LEU A 9 14.27 -15.29 -0.52
CA LEU A 9 13.16 -14.76 -1.31
C LEU A 9 13.46 -14.79 -2.82
N GLU A 10 14.71 -14.63 -3.25
CA GLU A 10 15.09 -14.87 -4.65
C GLU A 10 14.89 -16.34 -5.04
N ASN A 11 15.14 -17.28 -4.14
CA ASN A 11 14.84 -18.70 -4.33
C ASN A 11 13.33 -19.02 -4.33
N LEU A 12 12.46 -18.07 -3.90
CA LEU A 12 11.00 -18.20 -4.01
C LEU A 12 10.47 -17.93 -5.45
N ARG A 13 11.35 -17.63 -6.40
CA ARG A 13 11.07 -17.73 -7.84
C ARG A 13 11.09 -19.19 -8.33
N SER A 14 11.02 -20.15 -7.42
CA SER A 14 10.92 -21.57 -7.76
C SER A 14 9.70 -21.78 -8.66
N GLU A 15 9.89 -22.52 -9.73
CA GLU A 15 8.82 -22.97 -10.61
C GLU A 15 7.93 -23.95 -9.82
N LEU A 16 6.91 -23.41 -9.18
CA LEU A 16 5.87 -24.21 -8.56
C LEU A 16 4.92 -24.70 -9.63
N CYS A 17 4.38 -25.89 -9.46
CA CYS A 17 3.49 -26.52 -10.43
C CYS A 17 2.35 -25.58 -10.81
N TYR A 18 2.31 -25.22 -12.10
CA TYR A 18 1.22 -24.45 -12.69
C TYR A 18 0.01 -25.35 -12.87
N ALA A 19 -1.01 -25.15 -12.03
CA ALA A 19 -2.25 -25.92 -12.06
C ALA A 19 -3.48 -24.99 -12.12
N PRO A 20 -3.73 -24.28 -13.24
CA PRO A 20 -4.80 -23.28 -13.36
C PRO A 20 -6.20 -23.76 -12.98
N PRO A 21 -6.59 -25.04 -13.20
CA PRO A 21 -7.91 -25.51 -12.79
C PRO A 21 -8.14 -25.49 -11.27
N TYR A 22 -7.06 -25.45 -10.48
CA TYR A 22 -7.11 -25.57 -9.01
C TYR A 22 -6.57 -24.35 -8.27
N SER A 23 -5.86 -23.44 -8.97
CA SER A 23 -5.26 -22.25 -8.36
C SER A 23 -5.26 -21.07 -9.34
N SER A 24 -5.02 -19.85 -8.81
CA SER A 24 -4.78 -18.68 -9.66
C SER A 24 -3.50 -18.87 -10.48
N ALA A 25 -3.39 -18.17 -11.61
CA ALA A 25 -2.25 -18.23 -12.53
C ALA A 25 -0.89 -17.86 -11.90
N LYS A 26 -0.89 -17.30 -10.69
CA LYS A 26 0.30 -17.00 -9.90
C LYS A 26 0.13 -17.53 -8.49
N ASP A 27 1.11 -18.32 -8.07
CA ASP A 27 1.18 -18.83 -6.71
C ASP A 27 1.41 -17.67 -5.73
N PRO A 28 0.77 -17.65 -4.54
CA PRO A 28 0.98 -16.63 -3.52
C PRO A 28 2.44 -16.44 -3.12
N VAL A 29 3.24 -17.50 -3.11
CA VAL A 29 4.68 -17.47 -2.80
C VAL A 29 5.43 -16.67 -3.86
N ASN A 30 5.13 -16.87 -5.15
CA ASN A 30 5.71 -16.10 -6.24
C ASN A 30 5.30 -14.62 -6.19
N ILE A 31 4.04 -14.32 -5.82
CA ILE A 31 3.58 -12.94 -5.63
C ILE A 31 4.36 -12.27 -4.50
N LEU A 32 4.56 -12.96 -3.38
CA LEU A 32 5.34 -12.45 -2.26
C LEU A 32 6.79 -12.18 -2.66
N GLY A 33 7.42 -13.11 -3.40
CA GLY A 33 8.78 -12.94 -3.92
C GLY A 33 8.90 -11.73 -4.86
N MET A 34 7.96 -11.55 -5.79
CA MET A 34 7.92 -10.37 -6.67
C MET A 34 7.74 -9.07 -5.89
N HIS A 35 6.91 -9.07 -4.85
CA HIS A 35 6.69 -7.88 -4.02
C HIS A 35 7.95 -7.51 -3.24
N ALA A 36 8.62 -8.48 -2.65
CA ALA A 36 9.88 -8.28 -1.96
C ALA A 36 10.99 -7.75 -2.89
N ASP A 37 11.10 -8.32 -4.09
CA ASP A 37 12.05 -7.87 -5.12
C ASP A 37 11.79 -6.40 -5.54
N ASN A 38 10.53 -6.01 -5.70
CA ASN A 38 10.14 -4.63 -6.00
C ASN A 38 10.54 -3.64 -4.88
N ILE A 39 10.40 -4.06 -3.62
CA ILE A 39 10.83 -3.25 -2.46
C ILE A 39 12.36 -3.09 -2.47
N LEU A 40 13.09 -4.20 -2.66
CA LEU A 40 14.55 -4.19 -2.70
C LEU A 40 15.13 -3.31 -3.81
N LYS A 41 14.52 -3.36 -4.98
CA LYS A 41 14.90 -2.53 -6.13
C LYS A 41 14.45 -1.08 -6.01
N GLY A 42 13.78 -0.71 -4.93
CA GLY A 42 13.25 0.63 -4.72
C GLY A 42 12.11 1.00 -5.66
N PHE A 43 11.47 0.01 -6.26
CA PHE A 43 10.33 0.22 -7.16
C PHE A 43 9.04 0.55 -6.41
N VAL A 44 8.97 0.21 -5.15
CA VAL A 44 7.91 0.59 -4.23
C VAL A 44 8.50 0.76 -2.83
N LYS A 45 8.02 1.77 -2.11
CA LYS A 45 8.34 1.98 -0.70
C LYS A 45 7.05 1.69 0.09
N PRO A 46 7.04 0.70 0.99
CA PRO A 46 5.87 0.46 1.83
C PRO A 46 5.73 1.57 2.87
N ALA A 47 4.50 1.93 3.19
CA ALA A 47 4.13 2.74 4.35
C ALA A 47 3.22 1.93 5.26
N TYR A 48 3.30 2.20 6.56
CA TYR A 48 2.51 1.56 7.58
C TYR A 48 1.56 2.58 8.23
N PHE A 49 0.71 2.11 9.12
CA PHE A 49 -0.30 2.94 9.80
C PHE A 49 0.32 4.16 10.51
N GLU A 50 1.45 3.97 11.17
CA GLU A 50 2.15 5.01 11.92
C GLU A 50 2.74 6.10 11.02
N ASP A 51 2.98 5.77 9.76
CA ASP A 51 3.54 6.67 8.76
C ASP A 51 2.55 7.71 8.22
N ILE A 52 1.26 7.55 8.49
CA ILE A 52 0.18 8.40 8.00
C ILE A 52 0.30 9.82 8.56
N LYS A 53 0.77 9.96 9.80
CA LYS A 53 1.03 11.24 10.42
C LYS A 53 2.03 12.04 9.59
N ASP A 54 1.75 13.32 9.39
CA ASP A 54 2.61 14.28 8.68
C ASP A 54 2.86 13.93 7.20
N SER A 55 1.95 13.18 6.58
CA SER A 55 2.00 12.82 5.16
C SER A 55 0.81 13.38 4.38
N VAL A 56 0.96 13.48 3.06
CA VAL A 56 -0.14 13.74 2.13
C VAL A 56 -0.72 12.40 1.71
N LEU A 57 -1.96 12.14 2.12
CA LEU A 57 -2.68 10.92 1.76
C LEU A 57 -3.39 11.09 0.42
N VAL A 58 -3.28 10.11 -0.44
CA VAL A 58 -3.93 10.10 -1.76
C VAL A 58 -4.67 8.78 -1.97
N ASP A 59 -5.97 8.88 -2.07
CA ASP A 59 -6.85 7.77 -2.46
C ASP A 59 -6.87 7.66 -3.99
N VAL A 60 -6.34 6.56 -4.51
CA VAL A 60 -6.26 6.33 -5.96
C VAL A 60 -7.41 5.49 -6.51
N ARG A 61 -8.44 5.24 -5.69
CA ARG A 61 -9.67 4.56 -6.08
C ARG A 61 -10.58 5.48 -6.89
N PRO A 62 -11.58 4.91 -7.59
CA PRO A 62 -12.63 5.70 -8.23
C PRO A 62 -13.32 6.66 -7.25
N ALA A 63 -13.81 7.79 -7.75
CA ALA A 63 -14.49 8.80 -6.94
C ALA A 63 -15.72 8.26 -6.18
N ALA A 64 -16.40 7.26 -6.72
CA ALA A 64 -17.53 6.60 -6.05
C ALA A 64 -17.09 5.87 -4.76
N ASP A 65 -15.95 5.17 -4.79
CA ASP A 65 -15.41 4.47 -3.62
C ASP A 65 -14.92 5.48 -2.57
N TYR A 66 -14.27 6.54 -3.02
CA TYR A 66 -13.83 7.64 -2.16
C TYR A 66 -15.01 8.32 -1.45
N ALA A 67 -16.08 8.63 -2.17
CA ALA A 67 -17.28 9.28 -1.61
C ALA A 67 -18.01 8.39 -0.61
N ASN A 68 -17.93 7.07 -0.80
CA ASN A 68 -18.54 6.11 0.11
C ASN A 68 -17.75 6.00 1.43
N GLU A 69 -16.43 5.92 1.33
CA GLU A 69 -15.55 5.79 2.48
C GLU A 69 -14.09 6.06 2.11
N THR A 70 -13.37 6.83 2.92
CA THR A 70 -11.94 7.11 2.74
C THR A 70 -11.23 7.31 4.07
N ILE A 71 -9.92 7.54 4.06
CA ILE A 71 -9.15 7.97 5.24
C ILE A 71 -9.26 9.48 5.36
N ASP A 72 -9.56 9.98 6.56
CA ASP A 72 -9.74 11.41 6.80
C ASP A 72 -8.54 12.23 6.33
N GLY A 73 -8.84 13.31 5.60
CA GLY A 73 -7.83 14.21 5.04
C GLY A 73 -7.17 13.73 3.75
N ALA A 74 -7.59 12.60 3.19
CA ALA A 74 -7.07 12.12 1.92
C ALA A 74 -7.60 12.92 0.73
N LEU A 75 -6.73 13.13 -0.27
CA LEU A 75 -7.10 13.66 -1.58
C LEU A 75 -7.52 12.50 -2.50
N ASN A 76 -8.55 12.70 -3.31
CA ASN A 76 -8.91 11.69 -4.32
C ASN A 76 -8.32 12.05 -5.69
N ILE A 77 -7.42 11.21 -6.16
CA ILE A 77 -6.87 11.26 -7.52
C ILE A 77 -6.88 9.84 -8.08
N PRO A 78 -7.93 9.44 -8.79
CA PRO A 78 -8.02 8.11 -9.37
C PRO A 78 -6.82 7.75 -10.24
N THR A 79 -6.38 6.50 -10.19
CA THR A 79 -5.18 6.04 -10.93
C THR A 79 -5.16 6.46 -12.41
N PRO A 80 -6.27 6.43 -13.17
CA PRO A 80 -6.26 6.89 -14.57
C PRO A 80 -5.97 8.39 -14.73
N GLU A 81 -6.37 9.20 -13.76
CA GLU A 81 -6.20 10.66 -13.78
C GLU A 81 -4.84 11.11 -13.23
N LEU A 82 -4.14 10.24 -12.52
CA LEU A 82 -2.91 10.58 -11.79
C LEU A 82 -1.82 11.18 -12.69
N ARG A 83 -1.74 10.75 -13.96
CA ARG A 83 -0.74 11.27 -14.90
C ARG A 83 -0.97 12.74 -15.27
N SER A 84 -2.21 13.18 -15.35
CA SER A 84 -2.60 14.56 -15.69
C SER A 84 -2.70 15.46 -14.45
N ARG A 85 -2.91 14.89 -13.27
CA ARG A 85 -3.13 15.61 -12.02
C ARG A 85 -1.98 15.50 -11.03
N CYS A 86 -0.85 14.91 -11.42
CA CYS A 86 0.31 14.75 -10.53
C CYS A 86 0.87 16.09 -10.01
N ASP A 87 0.67 17.19 -10.74
CA ASP A 87 1.15 18.52 -10.33
C ASP A 87 0.35 19.11 -9.14
N GLU A 88 -0.80 18.51 -8.79
CA GLU A 88 -1.55 18.86 -7.58
C GLU A 88 -0.83 18.37 -6.30
N LEU A 89 0.12 17.45 -6.44
CA LEU A 89 0.83 16.84 -5.32
C LEU A 89 2.17 17.54 -5.04
N PRO A 90 2.50 17.78 -3.76
CA PRO A 90 3.79 18.36 -3.40
C PRO A 90 4.93 17.35 -3.60
N LYS A 91 6.00 17.77 -4.29
CA LYS A 91 7.16 16.91 -4.56
C LYS A 91 8.13 16.79 -3.38
N ASP A 92 8.08 17.74 -2.47
CA ASP A 92 8.94 17.85 -1.28
C ASP A 92 8.39 17.12 -0.05
N LYS A 93 7.10 16.79 -0.03
CA LYS A 93 6.46 16.11 1.08
C LYS A 93 6.37 14.59 0.88
N LYS A 94 6.18 13.89 1.99
CA LYS A 94 5.86 12.45 1.98
C LYS A 94 4.45 12.26 1.44
N VAL A 95 4.32 11.53 0.33
CA VAL A 95 3.04 11.19 -0.30
C VAL A 95 2.78 9.70 -0.09
N ILE A 96 1.67 9.37 0.55
CA ILE A 96 1.24 7.99 0.76
C ILE A 96 0.00 7.73 -0.09
N LEU A 97 0.13 6.79 -1.01
CA LEU A 97 -0.94 6.34 -1.89
C LEU A 97 -1.63 5.13 -1.29
N PHE A 98 -2.94 5.07 -1.38
CA PHE A 98 -3.68 3.88 -0.97
C PHE A 98 -4.84 3.55 -1.89
N CYS A 99 -5.23 2.29 -1.90
CA CYS A 99 -6.43 1.75 -2.54
C CYS A 99 -7.06 0.71 -1.62
N ASN A 100 -7.89 -0.19 -2.11
CA ASN A 100 -8.50 -1.22 -1.26
C ASN A 100 -7.46 -2.16 -0.65
N THR A 101 -6.61 -2.80 -1.47
CA THR A 101 -5.70 -3.89 -1.05
C THR A 101 -4.22 -3.63 -1.34
N GLY A 102 -3.86 -2.56 -2.08
CA GLY A 102 -2.46 -2.20 -2.38
C GLY A 102 -2.05 -2.29 -3.85
N PHE A 103 -2.79 -2.96 -4.74
CA PHE A 103 -2.40 -3.12 -6.13
C PHE A 103 -2.43 -1.81 -6.93
N GLN A 104 -3.54 -1.06 -6.87
CA GLN A 104 -3.65 0.23 -7.58
C GLN A 104 -2.67 1.27 -7.03
N SER A 105 -2.46 1.29 -5.70
CA SER A 105 -1.48 2.19 -5.08
C SER A 105 -0.04 1.85 -5.49
N TYR A 106 0.29 0.58 -5.69
CA TYR A 106 1.55 0.17 -6.29
C TYR A 106 1.72 0.73 -7.71
N VAL A 107 0.72 0.57 -8.58
CA VAL A 107 0.76 1.12 -9.95
C VAL A 107 0.89 2.64 -9.92
N ALA A 108 0.12 3.31 -9.07
CA ALA A 108 0.15 4.75 -8.87
C ALA A 108 1.53 5.24 -8.39
N SER A 109 2.17 4.53 -7.45
CA SER A 109 3.51 4.87 -6.99
C SER A 109 4.55 4.82 -8.12
N ARG A 110 4.43 3.83 -9.01
CA ARG A 110 5.30 3.73 -10.19
C ARG A 110 5.12 4.92 -11.15
N ILE A 111 3.89 5.39 -11.32
CA ILE A 111 3.58 6.58 -12.15
C ILE A 111 4.26 7.81 -11.56
N LEU A 112 4.10 8.06 -10.26
CA LEU A 112 4.68 9.23 -9.60
C LEU A 112 6.22 9.19 -9.58
N LEU A 113 6.82 8.02 -9.32
CA LEU A 113 8.28 7.86 -9.40
C LEU A 113 8.83 8.23 -10.79
N GLN A 114 8.13 7.82 -11.87
CA GLN A 114 8.50 8.19 -13.23
C GLN A 114 8.31 9.69 -13.54
N ARG A 115 7.50 10.39 -12.76
CA ARG A 115 7.28 11.85 -12.82
C ARG A 115 8.23 12.63 -11.92
N GLY A 116 9.23 11.97 -11.32
CA GLY A 116 10.27 12.60 -10.50
C GLY A 116 9.90 12.84 -9.05
N PHE A 117 8.85 12.18 -8.54
CA PHE A 117 8.55 12.17 -7.12
C PHE A 117 9.45 11.16 -6.41
N ASN A 118 10.22 11.58 -5.40
CA ASN A 118 11.15 10.72 -4.67
C ASN A 118 10.60 10.19 -3.33
N ASN A 119 9.61 10.89 -2.76
CA ASN A 119 9.02 10.59 -1.45
C ASN A 119 7.61 9.99 -1.58
N VAL A 120 7.47 8.96 -2.42
CA VAL A 120 6.21 8.27 -2.67
C VAL A 120 6.21 6.90 -2.03
N TYR A 121 5.14 6.59 -1.32
CA TYR A 121 4.93 5.37 -0.57
C TYR A 121 3.58 4.74 -0.91
N SER A 122 3.46 3.44 -0.77
CA SER A 122 2.20 2.70 -0.89
C SER A 122 1.80 2.16 0.48
N LEU A 123 0.59 2.50 0.93
CA LEU A 123 0.05 2.00 2.20
C LEU A 123 -0.13 0.49 2.13
N THR A 124 0.52 -0.21 3.04
CA THR A 124 0.50 -1.67 3.11
C THR A 124 -0.93 -2.17 3.36
N ALA A 125 -1.38 -3.11 2.53
CA ALA A 125 -2.73 -3.69 2.53
C ALA A 125 -3.89 -2.66 2.38
N GLY A 126 -3.59 -1.39 2.07
CA GLY A 126 -4.58 -0.38 1.72
C GLY A 126 -5.56 -0.02 2.84
N ILE A 127 -6.73 0.48 2.45
CA ILE A 127 -7.75 0.97 3.39
C ILE A 127 -8.41 -0.16 4.19
N GLU A 128 -8.44 -1.38 3.68
CA GLU A 128 -9.08 -2.51 4.38
C GLU A 128 -8.36 -2.83 5.69
N LEU A 129 -7.04 -2.96 5.66
CA LEU A 129 -6.26 -3.16 6.88
C LEU A 129 -6.31 -1.94 7.80
N TYR A 130 -6.27 -0.74 7.23
CA TYR A 130 -6.38 0.50 8.01
C TYR A 130 -7.64 0.51 8.88
N LYS A 131 -8.80 0.16 8.32
CA LYS A 131 -10.09 0.10 9.05
C LYS A 131 -10.03 -0.87 10.22
N GLU A 132 -9.50 -2.06 9.99
CA GLU A 132 -9.38 -3.06 11.05
C GLU A 132 -8.44 -2.61 12.17
N LEU A 133 -7.34 -1.95 11.83
CA LEU A 133 -6.43 -1.39 12.83
C LEU A 133 -7.08 -0.29 13.67
N VAL A 134 -7.81 0.65 13.03
CA VAL A 134 -8.53 1.71 13.73
C VAL A 134 -9.63 1.14 14.64
N LYS A 135 -10.37 0.15 14.16
CA LYS A 135 -11.41 -0.54 14.94
C LYS A 135 -10.81 -1.22 16.18
N ASN A 136 -9.70 -1.94 16.00
CA ASN A 136 -9.02 -2.63 17.09
C ASN A 136 -8.42 -1.66 18.11
N GLN A 137 -7.86 -0.53 17.67
CA GLN A 137 -7.36 0.51 18.57
C GLN A 137 -8.49 1.13 19.41
N LYS A 138 -9.65 1.40 18.81
CA LYS A 138 -10.82 1.92 19.53
C LYS A 138 -11.35 0.91 20.56
N ALA A 139 -11.39 -0.38 20.21
CA ALA A 139 -11.80 -1.44 21.12
C ALA A 139 -10.85 -1.55 22.32
N LEU A 140 -9.54 -1.55 22.08
CA LEU A 140 -8.53 -1.62 23.13
C LEU A 140 -8.56 -0.39 24.06
N ALA A 141 -8.78 0.80 23.50
CA ALA A 141 -8.92 2.02 24.29
C ALA A 141 -10.17 1.98 25.19
N ALA A 142 -11.28 1.42 24.70
CA ALA A 142 -12.50 1.25 25.48
C ALA A 142 -12.32 0.25 26.62
N GLU A 143 -11.64 -0.88 26.39
CA GLU A 143 -11.33 -1.86 27.44
C GLU A 143 -10.41 -1.29 28.53
N THR A 144 -9.38 -0.53 28.11
CA THR A 144 -8.46 0.12 29.06
C THR A 144 -9.18 1.15 29.94
N ALA A 145 -10.11 1.92 29.36
CA ALA A 145 -10.92 2.87 30.10
C ALA A 145 -11.88 2.20 31.09
N ALA A 146 -12.39 1.01 30.76
CA ALA A 146 -13.29 0.25 31.65
C ALA A 146 -12.56 -0.44 32.81
N THR A 147 -11.25 -0.65 32.72
CA THR A 147 -10.43 -1.34 33.73
C THR A 147 -9.87 -0.36 34.78
N VAL A 148 -9.98 0.94 34.58
CA VAL A 148 -9.48 2.01 35.49
C VAL A 148 -10.56 2.56 36.44
N VAL A 149 -11.73 1.91 36.55
CA VAL A 149 -12.81 2.31 37.49
C VAL A 149 -12.85 1.36 38.68
#